data_209e4b694912cd32d785ef8a7abacde8
#
_entry.id   209e4b694912cd32d785ef8a7abacde8
#
_cell.length_a   1.000
_cell.length_b   1.000
_cell.length_c   1.000
_cell.angle_alpha   90.00
_cell.angle_beta   90.00
_cell.angle_gamma   90.00
#
_symmetry.space_group_name_H-M   'P 1'
#
loop_
_entity.id
_entity.type
_entity.pdbx_description
1 polymer ?
#
loop_
_entity_poly.entity_id
_entity_poly.type
_entity_poly.pdbx_seq_one_letter_code
_entity_poly.pdbx_strand_id
1 'polypeptide(L)'
;MKKIALIALGGVLLAGCDKEVALHSQLEERQANLVMAALLDGGISCQKTPGDEGMWNVMIPESRFAEAANLLERKGLPRRAYQGVAEVFKKTGMVSSPSEERIRFMDALAQDLSRTISGIDGVVDARVHVVLPENDPFAKNTLPSSAAVAIRSRWDADITDLVPSIKNLVKNSIEGLKYEKIAVTVFKDSPPVR
;
A
#
# COMPACT_ATOMS: atom_id res chain seq x y z
N MET A 1 45.74 -44.41 -49.60
CA MET A 1 44.49 -43.75 -49.78
C MET A 1 43.83 -43.68 -48.40
N LYS A 2 44.06 -42.61 -47.65
CA LYS A 2 43.67 -42.47 -46.25
C LYS A 2 42.36 -41.70 -46.18
N LYS A 3 41.31 -42.35 -45.64
CA LYS A 3 40.03 -41.71 -45.36
C LYS A 3 40.12 -41.02 -43.99
N ILE A 4 40.13 -39.70 -44.00
CA ILE A 4 40.09 -38.89 -42.80
C ILE A 4 38.60 -38.76 -42.42
N ALA A 5 38.18 -39.38 -41.30
CA ALA A 5 36.84 -39.20 -40.71
C ALA A 5 36.86 -37.96 -39.84
N LEU A 6 36.10 -36.92 -40.25
CA LEU A 6 35.92 -35.70 -39.52
C LEU A 6 34.79 -35.91 -38.48
N ILE A 7 35.15 -36.08 -37.22
CA ILE A 7 34.19 -36.17 -36.12
C ILE A 7 33.78 -34.74 -35.74
N ALA A 8 32.61 -34.30 -36.17
CA ALA A 8 31.98 -33.06 -35.72
C ALA A 8 31.43 -33.27 -34.31
N LEU A 9 32.15 -32.75 -33.32
CA LEU A 9 31.71 -32.73 -31.91
C LEU A 9 30.69 -31.62 -31.74
N GLY A 10 29.39 -31.97 -31.89
CA GLY A 10 28.29 -31.09 -31.64
C GLY A 10 28.12 -30.84 -30.13
N GLY A 11 28.60 -29.70 -29.69
CA GLY A 11 28.34 -29.23 -28.32
C GLY A 11 26.85 -28.91 -28.15
N VAL A 12 26.12 -29.81 -27.50
CA VAL A 12 24.76 -29.55 -27.04
C VAL A 12 24.83 -28.58 -25.86
N LEU A 13 24.56 -27.28 -26.13
CA LEU A 13 24.31 -26.30 -25.11
C LEU A 13 22.99 -26.70 -24.42
N LEU A 14 23.08 -27.39 -23.29
CA LEU A 14 21.99 -27.57 -22.34
C LEU A 14 21.70 -26.18 -21.75
N ALA A 15 20.84 -25.42 -22.42
CA ALA A 15 20.17 -24.30 -21.80
C ALA A 15 19.27 -24.90 -20.71
N GLY A 16 19.78 -24.92 -19.49
CA GLY A 16 18.99 -25.28 -18.32
C GLY A 16 17.85 -24.27 -18.20
N CYS A 17 16.64 -24.66 -18.60
CA CYS A 17 15.43 -23.92 -18.25
C CYS A 17 15.33 -23.93 -16.73
N ASP A 18 15.70 -22.82 -16.10
CA ASP A 18 15.45 -22.63 -14.68
C ASP A 18 13.92 -22.65 -14.49
N LYS A 19 13.43 -23.55 -13.65
CA LYS A 19 12.00 -23.70 -13.41
C LYS A 19 11.46 -22.44 -12.75
N GLU A 20 10.42 -21.84 -13.33
CA GLU A 20 9.74 -20.72 -12.72
C GLU A 20 8.81 -21.18 -11.59
N VAL A 21 8.88 -20.50 -10.47
CA VAL A 21 8.02 -20.75 -9.31
C VAL A 21 7.33 -19.44 -8.89
N ALA A 22 6.13 -19.57 -8.34
CA ALA A 22 5.41 -18.44 -7.80
C ALA A 22 6.06 -17.99 -6.48
N LEU A 23 6.61 -16.77 -6.46
CA LEU A 23 7.11 -16.16 -5.23
C LEU A 23 5.95 -15.62 -4.40
N HIS A 24 4.99 -14.99 -5.06
CA HIS A 24 3.74 -14.52 -4.47
C HIS A 24 2.59 -14.76 -5.43
N SER A 25 1.45 -15.16 -4.87
CA SER A 25 0.21 -15.40 -5.61
C SER A 25 -0.90 -14.50 -5.09
N GLN A 26 -1.94 -14.28 -5.91
CA GLN A 26 -3.15 -13.56 -5.55
C GLN A 26 -2.87 -12.13 -5.04
N LEU A 27 -1.99 -11.43 -5.74
CA LEU A 27 -1.70 -10.02 -5.46
C LEU A 27 -2.62 -9.11 -6.28
N GLU A 28 -3.08 -8.02 -5.68
CA GLU A 28 -3.64 -6.91 -6.43
C GLU A 28 -2.60 -6.35 -7.40
N GLU A 29 -3.03 -5.83 -8.55
CA GLU A 29 -2.12 -5.35 -9.59
C GLU A 29 -1.08 -4.35 -9.07
N ARG A 30 -1.49 -3.41 -8.23
CA ARG A 30 -0.59 -2.43 -7.62
C ARG A 30 0.49 -3.11 -6.76
N GLN A 31 0.12 -4.13 -5.98
CA GLN A 31 1.07 -4.88 -5.15
C GLN A 31 2.02 -5.72 -5.99
N ALA A 32 1.51 -6.39 -7.02
CA ALA A 32 2.32 -7.15 -7.96
C ALA A 32 3.36 -6.26 -8.65
N ASN A 33 2.97 -5.06 -9.10
CA ASN A 33 3.87 -4.11 -9.73
C ASN A 33 4.95 -3.59 -8.76
N LEU A 34 4.62 -3.35 -7.49
CA LEU A 34 5.60 -2.95 -6.46
C LEU A 34 6.61 -4.07 -6.17
N VAL A 35 6.13 -5.32 -6.08
CA VAL A 35 6.98 -6.49 -5.88
C VAL A 35 7.92 -6.68 -7.08
N MET A 36 7.40 -6.59 -8.31
CA MET A 36 8.23 -6.70 -9.52
C MET A 36 9.29 -5.61 -9.59
N ALA A 37 8.92 -4.36 -9.35
CA ALA A 37 9.89 -3.25 -9.35
C ALA A 37 11.02 -3.51 -8.35
N ALA A 38 10.67 -3.96 -7.13
CA ALA A 38 11.66 -4.26 -6.10
C ALA A 38 12.60 -5.41 -6.47
N LEU A 39 12.08 -6.45 -7.16
CA LEU A 39 12.88 -7.59 -7.64
C LEU A 39 13.83 -7.18 -8.78
N LEU A 40 13.30 -6.44 -9.76
CA LEU A 40 14.09 -5.95 -10.89
C LEU A 40 15.20 -5.00 -10.44
N ASP A 41 14.92 -4.08 -9.50
CA ASP A 41 15.93 -3.23 -8.86
C ASP A 41 17.02 -4.06 -8.16
N GLY A 42 16.64 -5.21 -7.59
CA GLY A 42 17.56 -6.17 -6.99
C GLY A 42 18.28 -7.09 -8.00
N GLY A 43 18.09 -6.90 -9.31
CA GLY A 43 18.69 -7.72 -10.34
C GLY A 43 18.09 -9.13 -10.43
N ILE A 44 16.87 -9.33 -9.96
CA ILE A 44 16.16 -10.60 -10.02
C ILE A 44 15.10 -10.53 -11.12
N SER A 45 15.26 -11.37 -12.15
CA SER A 45 14.26 -11.49 -13.21
C SER A 45 12.95 -12.03 -12.66
N CYS A 46 11.82 -11.43 -13.06
CA CYS A 46 10.50 -11.87 -12.65
C CYS A 46 9.47 -11.62 -13.75
N GLN A 47 8.38 -12.37 -13.69
CA GLN A 47 7.25 -12.24 -14.62
C GLN A 47 5.95 -12.12 -13.85
N LYS A 48 4.99 -11.39 -14.40
CA LYS A 48 3.63 -11.26 -13.87
C LYS A 48 2.70 -12.15 -14.70
N THR A 49 2.02 -13.08 -14.03
CA THR A 49 1.03 -13.95 -14.66
C THR A 49 -0.35 -13.73 -14.06
N PRO A 50 -1.42 -13.85 -14.85
CA PRO A 50 -2.78 -13.73 -14.32
C PRO A 50 -3.05 -14.82 -13.27
N GLY A 51 -3.71 -14.44 -12.20
CA GLY A 51 -4.32 -15.33 -11.20
C GLY A 51 -5.84 -15.33 -11.32
N ASP A 52 -6.52 -15.83 -10.29
CA ASP A 52 -7.98 -15.84 -10.24
C ASP A 52 -8.55 -14.45 -9.89
N GLU A 53 -9.80 -14.19 -10.27
CA GLU A 53 -10.58 -12.99 -9.92
C GLU A 53 -9.87 -11.64 -10.21
N GLY A 54 -9.05 -11.58 -11.24
CA GLY A 54 -8.31 -10.35 -11.60
C GLY A 54 -7.08 -10.08 -10.73
N MET A 55 -6.68 -11.04 -9.92
CA MET A 55 -5.43 -11.00 -9.16
C MET A 55 -4.23 -11.41 -10.02
N TRP A 56 -3.03 -11.22 -9.49
CA TRP A 56 -1.78 -11.47 -10.19
C TRP A 56 -0.83 -12.33 -9.38
N ASN A 57 -0.08 -13.16 -10.07
CA ASN A 57 1.03 -13.93 -9.49
C ASN A 57 2.36 -13.35 -9.99
N VAL A 58 3.37 -13.33 -9.13
CA VAL A 58 4.73 -12.95 -9.48
C VAL A 58 5.59 -14.21 -9.48
N MET A 59 6.10 -14.55 -10.68
CA MET A 59 6.93 -15.72 -10.96
C MET A 59 8.40 -15.33 -11.01
N ILE A 60 9.27 -16.20 -10.52
CA ILE A 60 10.72 -16.02 -10.53
C ILE A 60 11.41 -17.36 -10.80
N PRO A 61 12.67 -17.38 -11.24
CA PRO A 61 13.50 -18.58 -11.28
C PRO A 61 13.63 -19.23 -9.90
N GLU A 62 13.43 -20.52 -9.80
CA GLU A 62 13.50 -21.28 -8.53
C GLU A 62 14.85 -21.10 -7.82
N SER A 63 15.94 -21.03 -8.59
CA SER A 63 17.28 -20.80 -8.09
C SER A 63 17.45 -19.47 -7.32
N ARG A 64 16.62 -18.48 -7.61
CA ARG A 64 16.68 -17.15 -6.98
C ARG A 64 15.63 -16.95 -5.87
N PHE A 65 14.87 -18.00 -5.52
CA PHE A 65 13.75 -17.88 -4.57
C PHE A 65 14.16 -17.32 -3.20
N ALA A 66 15.21 -17.88 -2.60
CA ALA A 66 15.66 -17.46 -1.27
C ALA A 66 16.15 -16.00 -1.27
N GLU A 67 16.86 -15.59 -2.33
CA GLU A 67 17.35 -14.23 -2.48
C GLU A 67 16.21 -13.24 -2.65
N ALA A 68 15.24 -13.58 -3.51
CA ALA A 68 14.04 -12.78 -3.75
C ALA A 68 13.20 -12.60 -2.47
N ALA A 69 12.95 -13.69 -1.75
CA ALA A 69 12.20 -13.65 -0.49
C ALA A 69 12.87 -12.74 0.55
N ASN A 70 14.18 -12.88 0.76
CA ASN A 70 14.95 -12.04 1.67
C ASN A 70 14.97 -10.56 1.25
N LEU A 71 15.05 -10.28 -0.06
CA LEU A 71 14.99 -8.92 -0.59
C LEU A 71 13.64 -8.26 -0.30
N LEU A 72 12.55 -8.98 -0.57
CA LEU A 72 11.20 -8.47 -0.33
C LEU A 72 10.90 -8.29 1.16
N GLU A 73 11.37 -9.19 2.01
CA GLU A 73 11.23 -9.08 3.46
C GLU A 73 11.91 -7.80 3.98
N ARG A 74 13.15 -7.53 3.56
CA ARG A 74 13.84 -6.28 3.92
C ARG A 74 13.13 -5.02 3.44
N LYS A 75 12.44 -5.09 2.29
CA LYS A 75 11.65 -3.98 1.73
C LYS A 75 10.21 -3.92 2.27
N GLY A 76 9.81 -4.86 3.13
CA GLY A 76 8.45 -4.96 3.67
C GLY A 76 7.40 -5.19 2.58
N LEU A 77 7.71 -6.02 1.58
CA LEU A 77 6.83 -6.33 0.46
C LEU A 77 6.42 -7.81 0.45
N PRO A 78 5.24 -8.14 -0.06
CA PRO A 78 4.12 -7.23 -0.35
C PRO A 78 3.61 -6.54 0.92
N ARG A 79 3.10 -5.32 0.78
CA ARG A 79 2.52 -4.62 1.92
C ARG A 79 1.27 -5.36 2.38
N ARG A 80 1.16 -5.65 3.68
CA ARG A 80 -0.04 -6.25 4.25
C ARG A 80 -1.23 -5.34 4.00
N ALA A 81 -2.28 -5.88 3.40
CA ALA A 81 -3.57 -5.22 3.41
C ALA A 81 -4.10 -5.27 4.86
N TYR A 82 -4.15 -4.12 5.51
CA TYR A 82 -4.82 -4.03 6.79
C TYR A 82 -6.31 -3.86 6.53
N GLN A 83 -7.12 -4.74 7.11
CA GLN A 83 -8.56 -4.55 7.11
C GLN A 83 -8.88 -3.25 7.85
N GLY A 84 -9.60 -2.36 7.18
CA GLY A 84 -10.11 -1.15 7.82
C GLY A 84 -11.12 -1.49 8.91
N VAL A 85 -11.35 -0.56 9.84
CA VAL A 85 -12.33 -0.75 10.93
C VAL A 85 -13.70 -1.11 10.36
N ALA A 86 -14.14 -0.46 9.28
CA ALA A 86 -15.41 -0.74 8.62
C ALA A 86 -15.47 -2.17 8.00
N GLU A 87 -14.35 -2.76 7.67
CA GLU A 87 -14.30 -4.12 7.13
C GLU A 87 -14.55 -5.19 8.19
N VAL A 88 -14.04 -4.95 9.40
CA VAL A 88 -14.32 -5.79 10.59
C VAL A 88 -15.81 -5.75 10.95
N PHE A 89 -16.46 -4.60 10.71
CA PHE A 89 -17.90 -4.40 10.93
C PHE A 89 -18.75 -4.60 9.67
N LYS A 90 -18.26 -5.37 8.69
CA LYS A 90 -19.09 -5.77 7.53
C LYS A 90 -20.32 -6.53 7.98
N LYS A 91 -21.46 -6.17 7.40
CA LYS A 91 -22.78 -6.74 7.70
C LYS A 91 -22.80 -8.27 7.70
N THR A 92 -23.19 -8.82 8.83
CA THR A 92 -23.68 -10.20 8.93
C THR A 92 -25.21 -10.21 9.16
N GLY A 93 -25.97 -9.40 8.39
CA GLY A 93 -27.42 -9.35 8.55
C GLY A 93 -28.11 -8.16 7.88
N MET A 94 -29.45 -8.14 7.91
CA MET A 94 -30.28 -7.10 7.27
C MET A 94 -30.44 -5.81 8.08
N VAL A 95 -30.04 -5.79 9.35
CA VAL A 95 -30.21 -4.63 10.23
C VAL A 95 -28.84 -4.23 10.78
N SER A 96 -28.43 -2.97 10.53
CA SER A 96 -27.24 -2.39 11.15
C SER A 96 -27.64 -1.70 12.47
N SER A 97 -26.76 -1.80 13.46
CA SER A 97 -26.91 -1.03 14.68
C SER A 97 -26.48 0.45 14.46
N PRO A 98 -27.01 1.41 15.23
CA PRO A 98 -26.56 2.80 15.15
C PRO A 98 -25.03 2.95 15.31
N SER A 99 -24.41 2.12 16.14
CA SER A 99 -22.96 2.10 16.35
C SER A 99 -22.21 1.65 15.09
N GLU A 100 -22.72 0.64 14.37
CA GLU A 100 -22.12 0.19 13.10
C GLU A 100 -22.21 1.25 12.00
N GLU A 101 -23.37 1.94 11.91
CA GLU A 101 -23.54 3.04 10.95
C GLU A 101 -22.56 4.18 11.21
N ARG A 102 -22.37 4.52 12.48
CA ARG A 102 -21.43 5.54 12.91
C ARG A 102 -19.98 5.15 12.55
N ILE A 103 -19.56 3.91 12.81
CA ILE A 103 -18.22 3.41 12.47
C ILE A 103 -18.01 3.49 10.95
N ARG A 104 -18.99 3.10 10.15
CA ARG A 104 -18.91 3.20 8.68
C ARG A 104 -18.84 4.64 8.20
N PHE A 105 -19.61 5.52 8.82
CA PHE A 105 -19.55 6.94 8.49
C PHE A 105 -18.17 7.54 8.76
N MET A 106 -17.59 7.24 9.95
CA MET A 106 -16.24 7.70 10.30
C MET A 106 -15.19 7.16 9.34
N ASP A 107 -15.27 5.89 8.97
CA ASP A 107 -14.34 5.26 8.03
C ASP A 107 -14.46 5.86 6.63
N ALA A 108 -15.68 6.06 6.13
CA ALA A 108 -15.93 6.70 4.84
C ALA A 108 -15.38 8.14 4.80
N LEU A 109 -15.63 8.92 5.86
CA LEU A 109 -15.11 10.27 5.98
C LEU A 109 -13.58 10.32 6.03
N ALA A 110 -12.98 9.42 6.80
CA ALA A 110 -11.52 9.29 6.89
C ALA A 110 -10.89 8.90 5.53
N GLN A 111 -11.52 7.99 4.79
CA GLN A 111 -11.07 7.60 3.45
C GLN A 111 -11.21 8.73 2.43
N ASP A 112 -12.30 9.48 2.47
CA ASP A 112 -12.53 10.60 1.55
C ASP A 112 -11.53 11.74 1.78
N LEU A 113 -11.29 12.10 3.04
CA LEU A 113 -10.25 13.05 3.42
C LEU A 113 -8.85 12.56 3.01
N SER A 114 -8.55 11.28 3.23
CA SER A 114 -7.27 10.68 2.83
C SER A 114 -7.06 10.79 1.32
N ARG A 115 -8.09 10.50 0.53
CA ARG A 115 -8.06 10.62 -0.94
C ARG A 115 -7.84 12.07 -1.38
N THR A 116 -8.56 13.01 -0.77
CA THR A 116 -8.44 14.45 -1.09
C THR A 116 -7.04 14.97 -0.80
N ILE A 117 -6.46 14.62 0.35
CA ILE A 117 -5.10 15.04 0.72
C ILE A 117 -4.05 14.36 -0.16
N SER A 118 -4.25 13.09 -0.52
CA SER A 118 -3.35 12.38 -1.45
C SER A 118 -3.36 12.96 -2.87
N GLY A 119 -4.37 13.75 -3.24
CA GLY A 119 -4.43 14.48 -4.52
C GLY A 119 -3.61 15.77 -4.54
N ILE A 120 -3.01 16.18 -3.43
CA ILE A 120 -2.19 17.39 -3.35
C ILE A 120 -0.80 17.12 -3.93
N ASP A 121 -0.29 18.04 -4.75
CA ASP A 121 1.05 17.92 -5.32
C ASP A 121 2.12 17.80 -4.23
N GLY A 122 3.03 16.83 -4.43
CA GLY A 122 4.08 16.50 -3.46
C GLY A 122 3.68 15.45 -2.42
N VAL A 123 2.38 15.16 -2.27
CA VAL A 123 1.90 14.07 -1.42
C VAL A 123 1.88 12.76 -2.19
N VAL A 124 2.55 11.73 -1.67
CA VAL A 124 2.56 10.37 -2.24
C VAL A 124 1.38 9.55 -1.72
N ASP A 125 1.10 9.71 -0.44
CA ASP A 125 0.02 9.01 0.26
C ASP A 125 -0.38 9.80 1.51
N ALA A 126 -1.64 9.74 1.86
CA ALA A 126 -2.15 10.32 3.10
C ALA A 126 -3.12 9.37 3.79
N ARG A 127 -3.09 9.39 5.11
CA ARG A 127 -4.04 8.63 5.92
C ARG A 127 -4.59 9.51 7.02
N VAL A 128 -5.90 9.57 7.11
CA VAL A 128 -6.62 10.34 8.12
C VAL A 128 -7.29 9.37 9.09
N HIS A 129 -7.13 9.64 10.38
CA HIS A 129 -7.84 8.97 11.45
C HIS A 129 -8.75 9.99 12.12
N VAL A 130 -10.03 9.66 12.24
CA VAL A 130 -11.07 10.54 12.81
C VAL A 130 -11.62 9.90 14.07
N VAL A 131 -11.75 10.68 15.12
CA VAL A 131 -12.44 10.29 16.35
C VAL A 131 -13.61 11.24 16.57
N LEU A 132 -14.82 10.70 16.52
CA LEU A 132 -16.07 11.41 16.83
C LEU A 132 -16.61 10.83 18.14
N PRO A 133 -16.43 11.48 19.27
CA PRO A 133 -16.92 10.97 20.55
C PRO A 133 -18.45 10.95 20.57
N GLU A 134 -19.03 9.98 21.27
CA GLU A 134 -20.44 10.00 21.60
C GLU A 134 -20.64 11.00 22.74
N ASN A 135 -21.33 12.07 22.44
CA ASN A 135 -21.70 13.04 23.43
C ASN A 135 -23.14 12.76 23.93
N ASP A 136 -23.29 12.58 25.23
CA ASP A 136 -24.62 12.53 25.86
C ASP A 136 -25.29 13.92 25.69
N PRO A 137 -26.48 13.98 25.09
CA PRO A 137 -27.23 15.25 24.94
C PRO A 137 -27.46 15.98 26.25
N PHE A 138 -27.44 15.28 27.39
CA PHE A 138 -27.65 15.81 28.73
C PHE A 138 -26.33 16.10 29.48
N ALA A 139 -25.16 15.76 28.88
CA ALA A 139 -23.88 16.04 29.52
C ALA A 139 -23.58 17.55 29.49
N LYS A 140 -23.12 18.07 30.62
CA LYS A 140 -22.69 19.49 30.73
C LYS A 140 -21.44 19.80 29.91
N ASN A 141 -20.60 18.78 29.61
CA ASN A 141 -19.38 18.92 28.84
C ASN A 141 -19.41 17.94 27.68
N THR A 142 -19.28 18.46 26.45
CA THR A 142 -19.11 17.66 25.24
C THR A 142 -17.64 17.40 24.99
N LEU A 143 -17.29 16.17 24.67
CA LEU A 143 -15.94 15.82 24.22
C LEU A 143 -15.77 16.32 22.78
N PRO A 144 -14.68 17.07 22.48
CA PRO A 144 -14.44 17.53 21.12
C PRO A 144 -13.99 16.39 20.21
N SER A 145 -14.36 16.47 18.93
CA SER A 145 -13.80 15.63 17.89
C SER A 145 -12.29 15.84 17.78
N SER A 146 -11.58 14.83 17.31
CA SER A 146 -10.14 14.94 17.03
C SER A 146 -9.77 14.20 15.74
N ALA A 147 -8.67 14.62 15.12
CA ALA A 147 -8.16 13.97 13.91
C ALA A 147 -6.63 13.90 13.92
N ALA A 148 -6.11 12.82 13.34
CA ALA A 148 -4.69 12.66 13.07
C ALA A 148 -4.50 12.39 11.58
N VAL A 149 -3.56 13.12 10.96
CA VAL A 149 -3.23 13.02 9.54
C VAL A 149 -1.77 12.60 9.41
N ALA A 150 -1.54 11.43 8.84
CA ALA A 150 -0.21 10.97 8.45
C ALA A 150 -0.05 11.21 6.94
N ILE A 151 0.96 11.94 6.55
CA ILE A 151 1.26 12.29 5.16
C ILE A 151 2.63 11.76 4.80
N ARG A 152 2.73 11.05 3.68
CA ARG A 152 3.98 10.68 3.07
C ARG A 152 4.21 11.60 1.87
N SER A 153 5.27 12.39 1.92
CA SER A 153 5.63 13.32 0.84
C SER A 153 6.75 12.75 -0.03
N ARG A 154 6.80 13.20 -1.28
CA ARG A 154 7.93 12.94 -2.17
C ARG A 154 9.21 13.48 -1.56
N TRP A 155 10.33 12.81 -1.85
CA TRP A 155 11.66 13.19 -1.36
C TRP A 155 12.11 14.60 -1.81
N ASP A 156 11.66 15.05 -2.99
CA ASP A 156 11.99 16.33 -3.62
C ASP A 156 10.95 17.43 -3.34
N ALA A 157 9.86 17.10 -2.64
CA ALA A 157 8.80 18.06 -2.31
C ALA A 157 8.91 18.53 -0.84
N ASP A 158 8.65 19.80 -0.63
CA ASP A 158 8.40 20.35 0.71
C ASP A 158 6.94 20.78 0.78
N ILE A 159 6.18 20.11 1.63
CA ILE A 159 4.76 20.36 1.86
C ILE A 159 4.48 21.03 3.20
N THR A 160 5.54 21.49 3.89
CA THR A 160 5.41 22.08 5.24
C THR A 160 4.48 23.29 5.24
N ASP A 161 4.55 24.12 4.20
CA ASP A 161 3.70 25.30 4.04
C ASP A 161 2.23 24.96 3.78
N LEU A 162 1.94 23.72 3.35
CA LEU A 162 0.57 23.25 3.11
C LEU A 162 -0.11 22.70 4.37
N VAL A 163 0.66 22.43 5.43
CA VAL A 163 0.13 21.86 6.68
C VAL A 163 -1.00 22.70 7.29
N PRO A 164 -0.93 24.04 7.37
CA PRO A 164 -2.05 24.84 7.86
C PRO A 164 -3.31 24.72 6.99
N SER A 165 -3.16 24.66 5.67
CA SER A 165 -4.25 24.50 4.71
C SER A 165 -4.91 23.11 4.85
N ILE A 166 -4.11 22.07 5.02
CA ILE A 166 -4.59 20.71 5.27
C ILE A 166 -5.35 20.64 6.60
N LYS A 167 -4.84 21.28 7.66
CA LYS A 167 -5.57 21.37 8.93
C LYS A 167 -6.92 22.09 8.80
N ASN A 168 -6.97 23.16 8.02
CA ASN A 168 -8.22 23.90 7.77
C ASN A 168 -9.21 23.07 6.96
N LEU A 169 -8.74 22.31 5.95
CA LEU A 169 -9.56 21.38 5.21
C LEU A 169 -10.21 20.36 6.16
N VAL A 170 -9.39 19.68 6.96
CA VAL A 170 -9.86 18.65 7.90
C VAL A 170 -10.80 19.24 8.96
N LYS A 171 -10.46 20.41 9.51
CA LYS A 171 -11.32 21.13 10.48
C LYS A 171 -12.73 21.39 9.93
N ASN A 172 -12.80 21.86 8.68
CA ASN A 172 -14.07 22.23 8.08
C ASN A 172 -14.88 21.04 7.54
N SER A 173 -14.27 19.86 7.48
CA SER A 173 -14.91 18.62 7.02
C SER A 173 -15.48 17.76 8.16
N ILE A 174 -15.15 18.07 9.40
CA ILE A 174 -15.54 17.26 10.56
C ILE A 174 -16.26 18.12 11.58
N GLU A 175 -17.49 17.73 11.89
CA GLU A 175 -18.31 18.44 12.87
C GLU A 175 -17.67 18.43 14.26
N GLY A 176 -17.70 19.59 14.93
CA GLY A 176 -17.17 19.76 16.29
C GLY A 176 -15.65 19.66 16.40
N LEU A 177 -14.93 19.56 15.28
CA LEU A 177 -13.46 19.49 15.29
C LEU A 177 -12.84 20.87 15.43
N LYS A 178 -11.99 21.03 16.44
CA LYS A 178 -11.21 22.24 16.67
C LYS A 178 -9.83 22.12 16.03
N TYR A 179 -9.29 23.23 15.54
CA TYR A 179 -7.99 23.30 14.84
C TYR A 179 -6.84 22.70 15.69
N GLU A 180 -6.81 22.98 16.97
CA GLU A 180 -5.82 22.49 17.94
C GLU A 180 -5.94 20.98 18.24
N LYS A 181 -7.05 20.34 17.85
CA LYS A 181 -7.27 18.90 17.97
C LYS A 181 -6.89 18.11 16.71
N ILE A 182 -6.21 18.77 15.78
CA ILE A 182 -5.71 18.13 14.55
C ILE A 182 -4.20 18.01 14.63
N ALA A 183 -3.72 16.79 14.67
CA ALA A 183 -2.30 16.47 14.52
C ALA A 183 -2.00 16.16 13.05
N VAL A 184 -0.97 16.78 12.48
CA VAL A 184 -0.46 16.45 11.14
C VAL A 184 1.01 16.06 11.26
N THR A 185 1.35 14.88 10.75
CA THR A 185 2.72 14.37 10.73
C THR A 185 3.12 14.09 9.28
N VAL A 186 4.24 14.65 8.86
CA VAL A 186 4.79 14.47 7.51
C VAL A 186 6.00 13.55 7.58
N PHE A 187 5.96 12.48 6.78
CA PHE A 187 7.05 11.54 6.56
C PHE A 187 7.59 11.75 5.15
N LYS A 188 8.84 12.16 5.04
CA LYS A 188 9.48 12.38 3.74
C LYS A 188 10.04 11.06 3.21
N ASP A 189 9.75 10.73 1.95
CA ASP A 189 10.35 9.56 1.28
C ASP A 189 11.85 9.74 1.09
N SER A 190 12.59 8.66 1.01
CA SER A 190 14.00 8.68 0.64
C SER A 190 14.17 8.87 -0.86
N PRO A 191 15.26 9.52 -1.32
CA PRO A 191 15.56 9.60 -2.75
C PRO A 191 15.72 8.19 -3.34
N PRO A 192 15.41 8.01 -4.65
CA PRO A 192 15.61 6.73 -5.31
C PRO A 192 17.10 6.38 -5.28
N VAL A 193 17.42 5.13 -4.94
CA VAL A 193 18.78 4.61 -5.01
C VAL A 193 19.14 4.50 -6.50
N ARG A 194 20.21 5.19 -6.90
CA ARG A 194 20.79 5.09 -8.25
C ARG A 194 21.64 3.84 -8.41
#